data_dd41e29125626eff3f1e1f9616fff919
#
_entry.id   dd41e29125626eff3f1e1f9616fff919
#
_cell.length_a   1.000
_cell.length_b   1.000
_cell.length_c   1.000
_cell.angle_alpha   90.00
_cell.angle_beta   90.00
_cell.angle_gamma   90.00
#
_symmetry.space_group_name_H-M   'P 1'
#
loop_
_entity.id
_entity.type
_entity.pdbx_description
1 polymer ?
#
loop_
_entity_poly.entity_id
_entity_poly.type
_entity_poly.pdbx_seq_one_letter_code
_entity_poly.pdbx_strand_id
1 'polypeptide(L)'
;MTFRFLTTLVAAAALAGFCATASAALKPGDAAPDFTTEAALGGKEFKFALADALKKGPVVLYFFPKSFTPGCTVEAHLFAEATDKFAALGATVIGISHDDIEKQKKFSTEECRDKFAIGADPDSKIIKSYDAKLAALPLSDRISYVISPEGKVIYEFASMDPENHVSNTMKAVQDWKASHPK
;
A
#
# COMPACT_ATOMS: atom_id res chain seq x y z
N MET A 1 72.38 24.65 22.51
CA MET A 1 71.21 25.09 21.65
C MET A 1 70.45 23.88 21.21
N THR A 2 69.37 23.52 21.88
CA THR A 2 68.59 22.34 21.64
C THR A 2 67.21 22.77 21.09
N PHE A 3 66.98 22.51 19.79
CA PHE A 3 65.68 22.75 19.14
C PHE A 3 64.74 21.56 19.41
N ARG A 4 63.61 21.83 20.11
CA ARG A 4 62.52 20.91 20.32
C ARG A 4 61.49 21.10 19.19
N PHE A 5 61.36 20.10 18.31
CA PHE A 5 60.21 20.04 17.33
C PHE A 5 58.96 19.60 18.05
N LEU A 6 57.94 20.45 18.03
CA LEU A 6 56.60 20.17 18.49
C LEU A 6 55.82 19.57 17.29
N THR A 7 55.52 18.30 17.34
CA THR A 7 54.65 17.62 16.37
C THR A 7 53.21 17.78 16.83
N THR A 8 52.43 18.59 16.10
CA THR A 8 50.97 18.73 16.27
C THR A 8 50.27 17.60 15.55
N LEU A 9 49.60 16.72 16.32
CA LEU A 9 48.74 15.67 15.81
C LEU A 9 47.38 16.29 15.48
N VAL A 10 47.02 16.35 14.19
CA VAL A 10 45.67 16.76 13.74
C VAL A 10 44.80 15.50 13.72
N ALA A 11 43.89 15.38 14.67
CA ALA A 11 42.90 14.34 14.69
C ALA A 11 41.75 14.72 13.72
N ALA A 12 41.66 14.04 12.60
CA ALA A 12 40.56 14.13 11.66
C ALA A 12 39.34 13.33 12.22
N ALA A 13 38.36 14.02 12.76
CA ALA A 13 37.08 13.42 13.15
C ALA A 13 36.27 13.14 11.88
N ALA A 14 36.14 11.87 11.50
CA ALA A 14 35.22 11.43 10.44
C ALA A 14 33.78 11.53 10.96
N LEU A 15 33.04 12.55 10.51
CA LEU A 15 31.59 12.58 10.66
C LEU A 15 30.99 11.51 9.73
N ALA A 16 30.67 10.35 10.30
CA ALA A 16 29.78 9.39 9.64
C ALA A 16 28.37 9.99 9.61
N GLY A 17 28.00 10.61 8.48
CA GLY A 17 26.64 11.09 8.25
C GLY A 17 25.70 9.90 8.23
N PHE A 18 24.87 9.75 9.26
CA PHE A 18 23.69 8.89 9.24
C PHE A 18 22.72 9.52 8.23
N CYS A 19 22.72 9.07 6.99
CA CYS A 19 21.61 9.27 6.09
C CYS A 19 20.42 8.52 6.67
N ALA A 20 19.56 9.21 7.41
CA ALA A 20 18.22 8.74 7.68
C ALA A 20 17.51 8.64 6.32
N THR A 21 17.37 7.44 5.79
CA THR A 21 16.51 7.20 4.63
C THR A 21 15.09 7.53 5.07
N ALA A 22 14.56 8.67 4.61
CA ALA A 22 13.15 8.92 4.68
C ALA A 22 12.46 7.74 3.97
N SER A 23 11.63 6.99 4.69
CA SER A 23 10.82 5.92 4.13
C SER A 23 9.95 6.59 3.05
N ALA A 24 10.15 6.22 1.82
CA ALA A 24 9.37 6.70 0.69
C ALA A 24 8.55 5.52 0.17
N ALA A 25 7.30 5.77 -0.22
CA ALA A 25 6.45 4.77 -0.86
C ALA A 25 7.21 3.93 -1.90
N LEU A 26 6.87 2.65 -2.01
CA LEU A 26 7.45 1.75 -3.01
C LEU A 26 7.24 2.33 -4.41
N LYS A 27 8.22 2.12 -5.30
CA LYS A 27 8.20 2.68 -6.64
C LYS A 27 7.96 1.58 -7.70
N PRO A 28 7.47 1.95 -8.88
CA PRO A 28 7.41 1.01 -10.01
C PRO A 28 8.76 0.31 -10.24
N GLY A 29 8.73 -1.02 -10.29
CA GLY A 29 9.90 -1.90 -10.36
C GLY A 29 10.29 -2.56 -9.04
N ASP A 30 9.90 -2.01 -7.90
CA ASP A 30 10.16 -2.62 -6.60
C ASP A 30 9.41 -3.94 -6.43
N ALA A 31 9.96 -4.85 -5.63
CA ALA A 31 9.25 -6.04 -5.21
C ALA A 31 8.16 -5.65 -4.21
N ALA A 32 6.93 -6.06 -4.47
CA ALA A 32 5.84 -5.92 -3.52
C ALA A 32 6.05 -6.93 -2.38
N PRO A 33 6.13 -6.50 -1.11
CA PRO A 33 6.22 -7.41 0.03
C PRO A 33 5.01 -8.36 0.07
N ASP A 34 5.25 -9.66 0.14
CA ASP A 34 4.18 -10.63 0.28
C ASP A 34 3.54 -10.54 1.67
N PHE A 35 2.24 -10.77 1.75
CA PHE A 35 1.53 -10.78 3.01
C PHE A 35 0.32 -11.70 2.99
N THR A 36 -0.08 -12.09 4.19
CA THR A 36 -1.37 -12.75 4.45
C THR A 36 -2.02 -12.02 5.62
N THR A 37 -3.31 -11.72 5.50
CA THR A 37 -4.06 -11.03 6.55
C THR A 37 -5.49 -11.54 6.65
N GLU A 38 -6.12 -11.28 7.80
CA GLU A 38 -7.56 -11.43 7.94
C GLU A 38 -8.25 -10.32 7.15
N ALA A 39 -9.22 -10.69 6.34
CA ALA A 39 -9.98 -9.78 5.50
C ALA A 39 -11.46 -10.08 5.55
N ALA A 40 -12.27 -9.14 5.15
CA ALA A 40 -13.72 -9.29 5.07
C ALA A 40 -14.24 -8.92 3.67
N LEU A 41 -15.21 -9.69 3.19
CA LEU A 41 -15.98 -9.41 1.99
C LEU A 41 -17.46 -9.71 2.27
N GLY A 42 -18.31 -8.73 2.12
CA GLY A 42 -19.75 -8.88 2.41
C GLY A 42 -20.01 -9.33 3.86
N GLY A 43 -19.28 -8.76 4.82
CA GLY A 43 -19.36 -9.11 6.24
C GLY A 43 -18.76 -10.46 6.62
N LYS A 44 -18.30 -11.27 5.65
CA LYS A 44 -17.73 -12.59 5.88
C LYS A 44 -16.21 -12.50 5.95
N GLU A 45 -15.66 -12.98 7.06
CA GLU A 45 -14.24 -13.06 7.29
C GLU A 45 -13.60 -14.21 6.50
N PHE A 46 -12.40 -13.96 5.98
CA PHE A 46 -11.56 -14.96 5.34
C PHE A 46 -10.09 -14.55 5.40
N LYS A 47 -9.20 -15.49 5.11
CA LYS A 47 -7.77 -15.21 5.01
C LYS A 47 -7.41 -14.81 3.58
N PHE A 48 -6.95 -13.57 3.39
CA PHE A 48 -6.43 -13.08 2.11
C PHE A 48 -4.91 -13.29 2.06
N ALA A 49 -4.42 -13.91 0.99
CA ALA A 49 -2.99 -14.02 0.68
C ALA A 49 -2.70 -13.31 -0.65
N LEU A 50 -1.77 -12.36 -0.65
CA LEU A 50 -1.38 -11.62 -1.85
C LEU A 50 -0.88 -12.57 -2.95
N ALA A 51 0.00 -13.52 -2.60
CA ALA A 51 0.53 -14.49 -3.54
C ALA A 51 -0.56 -15.32 -4.26
N ASP A 52 -1.67 -15.64 -3.59
CA ASP A 52 -2.78 -16.37 -4.21
C ASP A 52 -3.65 -15.47 -5.11
N ALA A 53 -3.79 -14.21 -4.75
CA ALA A 53 -4.48 -13.22 -5.59
C ALA A 53 -3.70 -12.94 -6.88
N LEU A 54 -2.38 -12.82 -6.81
CA LEU A 54 -1.49 -12.57 -7.95
C LEU A 54 -1.49 -13.72 -8.98
N LYS A 55 -1.77 -14.97 -8.57
CA LYS A 55 -1.95 -16.09 -9.49
C LYS A 55 -3.14 -15.90 -10.44
N LYS A 56 -4.11 -15.07 -10.07
CA LYS A 56 -5.32 -14.79 -10.85
C LYS A 56 -5.15 -13.59 -11.79
N GLY A 57 -4.27 -12.66 -11.45
CA GLY A 57 -4.01 -11.43 -12.20
C GLY A 57 -3.42 -10.32 -11.33
N PRO A 58 -3.34 -9.09 -11.85
CA PRO A 58 -2.88 -7.95 -11.08
C PRO A 58 -3.72 -7.70 -9.83
N VAL A 59 -3.09 -7.14 -8.79
CA VAL A 59 -3.78 -6.72 -7.56
C VAL A 59 -3.69 -5.20 -7.42
N VAL A 60 -4.83 -4.57 -7.24
CA VAL A 60 -4.95 -3.18 -6.79
C VAL A 60 -5.03 -3.22 -5.27
N LEU A 61 -3.94 -2.84 -4.63
CA LEU A 61 -3.82 -2.73 -3.18
C LEU A 61 -3.87 -1.26 -2.79
N TYR A 62 -4.83 -0.86 -1.98
CA TYR A 62 -4.85 0.51 -1.46
C TYR A 62 -4.83 0.52 0.07
N PHE A 63 -4.07 1.45 0.61
CA PHE A 63 -4.04 1.77 2.04
C PHE A 63 -4.85 3.02 2.30
N PHE A 64 -5.58 3.03 3.41
CA PHE A 64 -6.40 4.17 3.81
C PHE A 64 -6.33 4.35 5.33
N PRO A 65 -6.43 5.60 5.83
CA PRO A 65 -6.17 5.92 7.23
C PRO A 65 -7.08 5.18 8.22
N LYS A 66 -8.40 5.21 8.01
CA LYS A 66 -9.36 4.67 8.98
C LYS A 66 -10.75 4.46 8.40
N SER A 67 -11.32 3.27 8.61
CA SER A 67 -12.69 2.93 8.22
C SER A 67 -13.71 3.88 8.84
N PHE A 68 -14.78 4.20 8.08
CA PHE A 68 -15.87 5.10 8.46
C PHE A 68 -15.49 6.58 8.61
N THR A 69 -14.34 7.02 8.12
CA THR A 69 -14.06 8.45 7.97
C THR A 69 -14.55 8.94 6.60
N PRO A 70 -14.96 10.21 6.46
CA PRO A 70 -15.60 10.70 5.23
C PRO A 70 -14.81 10.40 3.94
N GLY A 71 -13.50 10.72 3.91
CA GLY A 71 -12.66 10.47 2.74
C GLY A 71 -12.47 8.98 2.44
N CYS A 72 -12.36 8.11 3.48
CA CYS A 72 -12.22 6.67 3.28
C CYS A 72 -13.53 6.01 2.83
N THR A 73 -14.68 6.51 3.28
CA THR A 73 -15.99 6.10 2.79
C THR A 73 -16.18 6.47 1.31
N VAL A 74 -15.81 7.69 0.92
CA VAL A 74 -15.84 8.11 -0.50
C VAL A 74 -14.96 7.20 -1.35
N GLU A 75 -13.73 6.93 -0.93
CA GLU A 75 -12.81 6.03 -1.65
C GLU A 75 -13.36 4.61 -1.79
N ALA A 76 -13.93 4.06 -0.70
CA ALA A 76 -14.55 2.73 -0.73
C ALA A 76 -15.73 2.67 -1.71
N HIS A 77 -16.58 3.70 -1.76
CA HIS A 77 -17.68 3.79 -2.73
C HIS A 77 -17.16 3.82 -4.16
N LEU A 78 -16.15 4.64 -4.46
CA LEU A 78 -15.54 4.73 -5.79
C LEU A 78 -14.94 3.39 -6.23
N PHE A 79 -14.22 2.68 -5.35
CA PHE A 79 -13.72 1.34 -5.64
C PHE A 79 -14.85 0.34 -5.83
N ALA A 80 -15.91 0.38 -5.02
CA ALA A 80 -17.07 -0.50 -5.16
C ALA A 80 -17.73 -0.35 -6.53
N GLU A 81 -17.92 0.87 -7.02
CA GLU A 81 -18.48 1.18 -8.34
C GLU A 81 -17.57 0.71 -9.50
N ALA A 82 -16.27 0.66 -9.27
CA ALA A 82 -15.30 0.25 -10.28
C ALA A 82 -14.93 -1.25 -10.23
N THR A 83 -15.32 -1.98 -9.18
CA THR A 83 -14.87 -3.37 -8.94
C THR A 83 -15.17 -4.30 -10.11
N ASP A 84 -16.36 -4.23 -10.70
CA ASP A 84 -16.75 -5.07 -11.82
C ASP A 84 -15.88 -4.80 -13.07
N LYS A 85 -15.40 -3.55 -13.25
CA LYS A 85 -14.47 -3.17 -14.33
C LYS A 85 -13.07 -3.71 -14.06
N PHE A 86 -12.58 -3.66 -12.83
CA PHE A 86 -11.32 -4.29 -12.44
C PHE A 86 -11.36 -5.81 -12.66
N ALA A 87 -12.45 -6.46 -12.23
CA ALA A 87 -12.65 -7.90 -12.43
C ALA A 87 -12.67 -8.29 -13.91
N ALA A 88 -13.30 -7.49 -14.79
CA ALA A 88 -13.29 -7.70 -16.23
C ALA A 88 -11.88 -7.59 -16.86
N LEU A 89 -10.99 -6.85 -16.24
CA LEU A 89 -9.58 -6.78 -16.59
C LEU A 89 -8.75 -7.92 -15.96
N GLY A 90 -9.34 -8.75 -15.11
CA GLY A 90 -8.68 -9.81 -14.36
C GLY A 90 -7.97 -9.32 -13.10
N ALA A 91 -8.22 -8.10 -12.66
CA ALA A 91 -7.59 -7.52 -11.47
C ALA A 91 -8.45 -7.73 -10.21
N THR A 92 -7.78 -7.96 -9.08
CA THR A 92 -8.40 -8.03 -7.75
C THR A 92 -8.17 -6.72 -7.00
N VAL A 93 -9.20 -6.21 -6.31
CA VAL A 93 -9.09 -5.02 -5.44
C VAL A 93 -9.10 -5.46 -3.97
N ILE A 94 -8.21 -4.88 -3.17
CA ILE A 94 -8.22 -4.99 -1.71
C ILE A 94 -7.77 -3.67 -1.08
N GLY A 95 -8.51 -3.21 -0.06
CA GLY A 95 -8.10 -2.11 0.80
C GLY A 95 -7.55 -2.62 2.12
N ILE A 96 -6.61 -1.91 2.74
CA ILE A 96 -6.05 -2.24 4.06
C ILE A 96 -5.97 -0.99 4.92
N SER A 97 -6.37 -1.12 6.18
CA SER A 97 -6.14 -0.10 7.21
C SER A 97 -5.70 -0.72 8.53
N HIS A 98 -5.33 0.15 9.47
CA HIS A 98 -4.97 -0.24 10.85
C HIS A 98 -6.18 -0.76 11.67
N ASP A 99 -7.39 -0.72 11.14
CA ASP A 99 -8.58 -1.18 11.84
C ASP A 99 -8.58 -2.71 12.04
N ASP A 100 -9.25 -3.19 13.09
CA ASP A 100 -9.43 -4.61 13.39
C ASP A 100 -10.45 -5.29 12.44
N ILE A 101 -10.47 -6.62 12.47
CA ILE A 101 -11.33 -7.40 11.57
C ILE A 101 -12.82 -7.19 11.82
N GLU A 102 -13.25 -6.96 13.07
CA GLU A 102 -14.66 -6.73 13.38
C GLU A 102 -15.17 -5.42 12.75
N LYS A 103 -14.31 -4.41 12.73
CA LYS A 103 -14.62 -3.15 12.06
C LYS A 103 -14.59 -3.29 10.54
N GLN A 104 -13.63 -4.04 9.99
CA GLN A 104 -13.55 -4.31 8.56
C GLN A 104 -14.74 -5.13 8.05
N LYS A 105 -15.28 -6.05 8.84
CA LYS A 105 -16.52 -6.79 8.49
C LYS A 105 -17.68 -5.84 8.25
N LYS A 106 -17.88 -4.86 9.14
CA LYS A 106 -18.92 -3.84 8.98
C LYS A 106 -18.66 -2.94 7.77
N PHE A 107 -17.41 -2.45 7.64
CA PHE A 107 -17.01 -1.58 6.54
C PHE A 107 -17.17 -2.27 5.18
N SER A 108 -16.88 -3.58 5.09
CA SER A 108 -17.03 -4.37 3.86
C SER A 108 -18.46 -4.43 3.35
N THR A 109 -19.46 -4.43 4.24
CA THR A 109 -20.88 -4.40 3.89
C THR A 109 -21.39 -3.00 3.64
N GLU A 110 -21.16 -2.10 4.59
CA GLU A 110 -21.79 -0.80 4.59
C GLU A 110 -21.18 0.12 3.52
N GLU A 111 -19.86 0.16 3.41
CA GLU A 111 -19.16 1.11 2.54
C GLU A 111 -18.53 0.46 1.30
N CYS A 112 -18.01 -0.77 1.41
CA CYS A 112 -17.53 -1.49 0.23
C CYS A 112 -18.67 -2.19 -0.55
N ARG A 113 -19.92 -2.13 -0.03
CA ARG A 113 -21.13 -2.60 -0.69
C ARG A 113 -21.02 -4.07 -1.16
N ASP A 114 -20.36 -4.91 -0.36
CA ASP A 114 -20.10 -6.33 -0.64
C ASP A 114 -19.30 -6.59 -1.95
N LYS A 115 -18.60 -5.57 -2.49
CA LYS A 115 -18.00 -5.66 -3.82
C LYS A 115 -16.55 -6.15 -3.81
N PHE A 116 -15.76 -5.79 -2.81
CA PHE A 116 -14.34 -6.13 -2.74
C PHE A 116 -13.87 -6.33 -1.29
N ALA A 117 -12.70 -6.95 -1.14
CA ALA A 117 -12.16 -7.30 0.16
C ALA A 117 -11.55 -6.10 0.90
N ILE A 118 -11.72 -6.09 2.23
CA ILE A 118 -11.05 -5.17 3.15
C ILE A 118 -10.23 -5.98 4.14
N GLY A 119 -8.93 -5.71 4.23
CA GLY A 119 -7.99 -6.37 5.12
C GLY A 119 -7.75 -5.58 6.41
N ALA A 120 -7.51 -6.31 7.50
CA ALA A 120 -7.18 -5.76 8.81
C ALA A 120 -5.65 -5.82 9.02
N ASP A 121 -5.04 -4.72 9.49
CA ASP A 121 -3.62 -4.67 9.87
C ASP A 121 -3.42 -3.91 11.18
N PRO A 122 -4.02 -4.39 12.30
CA PRO A 122 -4.00 -3.68 13.59
C PRO A 122 -2.59 -3.45 14.13
N ASP A 123 -1.63 -4.28 13.78
CA ASP A 123 -0.21 -4.13 14.15
C ASP A 123 0.58 -3.23 13.18
N SER A 124 -0.04 -2.75 12.11
CA SER A 124 0.59 -1.97 11.02
C SER A 124 1.82 -2.65 10.42
N LYS A 125 1.85 -3.97 10.33
CA LYS A 125 2.97 -4.72 9.75
C LYS A 125 3.00 -4.60 8.23
N ILE A 126 1.83 -4.75 7.60
CA ILE A 126 1.68 -4.63 6.15
C ILE A 126 1.86 -3.16 5.74
N ILE A 127 1.19 -2.24 6.45
CA ILE A 127 1.33 -0.79 6.24
C ILE A 127 2.80 -0.35 6.27
N LYS A 128 3.58 -0.85 7.24
CA LYS A 128 5.02 -0.54 7.34
C LYS A 128 5.84 -1.16 6.21
N SER A 129 5.54 -2.41 5.80
CA SER A 129 6.30 -3.09 4.74
C SER A 129 6.13 -2.43 3.37
N TYR A 130 5.02 -1.71 3.16
CA TYR A 130 4.74 -0.93 1.95
C TYR A 130 5.10 0.55 2.07
N ASP A 131 5.78 0.95 3.15
CA ASP A 131 6.08 2.37 3.45
C ASP A 131 4.85 3.29 3.42
N ALA A 132 3.69 2.72 3.72
CA ALA A 132 2.39 3.40 3.70
C ALA A 132 2.02 4.00 5.07
N LYS A 133 2.96 4.09 6.02
CA LYS A 133 2.68 4.62 7.36
C LYS A 133 2.69 6.15 7.38
N LEU A 134 1.64 6.74 7.92
CA LEU A 134 1.60 8.18 8.21
C LEU A 134 2.58 8.52 9.34
N ALA A 135 3.50 9.45 9.09
CA ALA A 135 4.71 9.64 9.89
C ALA A 135 4.49 9.82 11.41
N ALA A 136 3.44 10.54 11.82
CA ALA A 136 3.21 10.90 13.23
C ALA A 136 2.08 10.09 13.91
N LEU A 137 1.35 9.25 13.18
CA LEU A 137 0.15 8.56 13.68
C LEU A 137 0.26 7.05 13.44
N PRO A 138 -0.42 6.20 14.25
CA PRO A 138 -0.51 4.77 14.01
C PRO A 138 -1.54 4.45 12.90
N LEU A 139 -1.53 5.23 11.83
CA LEU A 139 -2.47 5.14 10.70
C LEU A 139 -1.66 4.96 9.42
N SER A 140 -2.31 4.46 8.37
CA SER A 140 -1.72 4.50 7.04
C SER A 140 -1.92 5.88 6.41
N ASP A 141 -1.04 6.21 5.50
CA ASP A 141 -1.28 7.22 4.47
C ASP A 141 -2.36 6.71 3.49
N ARG A 142 -2.87 7.58 2.63
CA ARG A 142 -3.72 7.16 1.52
C ARG A 142 -2.85 6.95 0.30
N ILE A 143 -2.62 5.68 -0.03
CA ILE A 143 -1.75 5.30 -1.13
C ILE A 143 -2.26 4.04 -1.82
N SER A 144 -2.25 4.04 -3.15
CA SER A 144 -2.67 2.90 -3.96
C SER A 144 -1.52 2.38 -4.79
N TYR A 145 -1.40 1.06 -4.84
CA TYR A 145 -0.45 0.32 -5.65
C TYR A 145 -1.19 -0.56 -6.67
N VAL A 146 -0.60 -0.74 -7.83
CA VAL A 146 -0.94 -1.86 -8.72
C VAL A 146 0.25 -2.81 -8.74
N ILE A 147 -0.01 -4.07 -8.43
CA ILE A 147 1.00 -5.12 -8.31
C ILE A 147 0.77 -6.12 -9.45
N SER A 148 1.80 -6.39 -10.24
CA SER A 148 1.72 -7.39 -11.33
C SER A 148 1.75 -8.83 -10.79
N PRO A 149 1.32 -9.83 -11.57
CA PRO A 149 1.39 -11.24 -11.19
C PRO A 149 2.80 -11.72 -10.78
N GLU A 150 3.85 -11.05 -11.25
CA GLU A 150 5.25 -11.33 -10.90
C GLU A 150 5.64 -10.76 -9.53
N GLY A 151 4.69 -10.15 -8.80
CA GLY A 151 4.94 -9.54 -7.49
C GLY A 151 5.73 -8.24 -7.58
N LYS A 152 5.60 -7.48 -8.67
CA LYS A 152 6.24 -6.17 -8.84
C LYS A 152 5.22 -5.04 -8.76
N VAL A 153 5.57 -3.97 -8.06
CA VAL A 153 4.83 -2.71 -8.15
C VAL A 153 4.98 -2.18 -9.57
N ILE A 154 3.87 -1.97 -10.26
CA ILE A 154 3.85 -1.39 -11.62
C ILE A 154 3.29 0.02 -11.63
N TYR A 155 2.60 0.42 -10.58
CA TYR A 155 2.07 1.76 -10.38
C TYR A 155 1.96 2.09 -8.90
N GLU A 156 2.16 3.37 -8.55
CA GLU A 156 1.96 3.91 -7.22
C GLU A 156 1.31 5.30 -7.32
N PHE A 157 0.38 5.59 -6.44
CA PHE A 157 -0.24 6.90 -6.32
C PHE A 157 -0.56 7.22 -4.87
N ALA A 158 -0.02 8.32 -4.35
CA ALA A 158 -0.25 8.81 -3.00
C ALA A 158 -0.95 10.17 -3.04
N SER A 159 -2.09 10.28 -2.39
CA SER A 159 -2.83 11.53 -2.19
C SER A 159 -3.84 11.36 -1.06
N MET A 160 -3.99 12.35 -0.21
CA MET A 160 -5.06 12.33 0.80
C MET A 160 -6.45 12.56 0.19
N ASP A 161 -6.53 13.11 -1.04
CA ASP A 161 -7.77 13.22 -1.80
C ASP A 161 -8.15 11.85 -2.39
N PRO A 162 -9.33 11.28 -2.08
CA PRO A 162 -9.73 9.95 -2.54
C PRO A 162 -10.06 9.85 -4.03
N GLU A 163 -10.34 10.96 -4.71
CA GLU A 163 -11.01 10.92 -6.03
C GLU A 163 -10.20 10.24 -7.13
N ASN A 164 -8.89 10.43 -7.18
CA ASN A 164 -8.06 9.94 -8.30
C ASN A 164 -7.47 8.55 -8.11
N HIS A 165 -7.65 7.91 -6.95
CA HIS A 165 -7.07 6.59 -6.68
C HIS A 165 -7.62 5.52 -7.61
N VAL A 166 -8.95 5.53 -7.85
CA VAL A 166 -9.60 4.54 -8.70
C VAL A 166 -9.27 4.76 -10.18
N SER A 167 -9.36 5.99 -10.68
CA SER A 167 -9.10 6.29 -12.10
C SER A 167 -7.65 5.99 -12.49
N ASN A 168 -6.70 6.36 -11.63
CA ASN A 168 -5.28 6.15 -11.87
C ASN A 168 -4.90 4.65 -11.83
N THR A 169 -5.39 3.91 -10.83
CA THR A 169 -5.13 2.46 -10.75
C THR A 169 -5.84 1.69 -11.87
N MET A 170 -7.04 2.12 -12.27
CA MET A 170 -7.76 1.54 -13.41
C MET A 170 -6.94 1.69 -14.70
N LYS A 171 -6.43 2.90 -14.95
CA LYS A 171 -5.56 3.15 -16.11
C LYS A 171 -4.32 2.27 -16.07
N ALA A 172 -3.65 2.16 -14.93
CA ALA A 172 -2.46 1.34 -14.79
C ALA A 172 -2.73 -0.15 -15.08
N VAL A 173 -3.87 -0.69 -14.61
CA VAL A 173 -4.30 -2.07 -14.92
C VAL A 173 -4.60 -2.24 -16.40
N GLN A 174 -5.26 -1.27 -17.05
CA GLN A 174 -5.54 -1.29 -18.49
C GLN A 174 -4.26 -1.28 -19.32
N ASP A 175 -3.31 -0.39 -19.00
CA ASP A 175 -2.02 -0.27 -19.68
C ASP A 175 -1.21 -1.57 -19.53
N TRP A 176 -1.20 -2.16 -18.33
CA TRP A 176 -0.55 -3.45 -18.08
C TRP A 176 -1.19 -4.56 -18.92
N LYS A 177 -2.51 -4.66 -18.93
CA LYS A 177 -3.22 -5.68 -19.72
C LYS A 177 -2.98 -5.52 -21.21
N ALA A 178 -2.93 -4.29 -21.72
CA ALA A 178 -2.65 -4.02 -23.13
C ALA A 178 -1.24 -4.48 -23.56
N SER A 179 -0.27 -4.40 -22.65
CA SER A 179 1.12 -4.84 -22.89
C SER A 179 1.34 -6.35 -22.60
N HIS A 180 0.35 -7.04 -22.01
CA HIS A 180 0.39 -8.47 -21.69
C HIS A 180 -0.87 -9.17 -22.25
N PRO A 181 -1.10 -9.16 -23.57
CA PRO A 181 -2.22 -9.88 -24.17
C PRO A 181 -2.07 -11.39 -23.91
N LYS A 182 -3.17 -12.04 -23.50
CA LYS A 182 -3.22 -13.51 -23.38
C LYS A 182 -3.41 -14.15 -24.73
#